data_b1001bb7096a0428f6dd5657b08287bb
#
_entry.id   b1001bb7096a0428f6dd5657b08287bb
#
_cell.length_a   1.000
_cell.length_b   1.000
_cell.length_c   1.000
_cell.angle_alpha   90.00
_cell.angle_beta   90.00
_cell.angle_gamma   90.00
#
_symmetry.space_group_name_H-M   'P 1'
#
loop_
_entity.id
_entity.type
_entity.pdbx_description
1 polymer ?
#
loop_
_entity_poly.entity_id
_entity_poly.type
_entity_poly.pdbx_seq_one_letter_code
_entity_poly.pdbx_strand_id
1 'polypeptide(L)'
;MRQRLKRFRAAGLRNTESAGDARADEIRSKMETLLQRPETSEKANRIFSLLEKSRITIVAGSTYETCEPMILDAIANQPDFSAILVPHHIDQKHLSWLKSYLEDKKIPHAFYSDPSAKSERIVIADTLGVLPALYQTGDIAFVGGGFEGKIHNVLEPALHGLPVLSGPAFRNSDEAIQMHEQGFLFSLEYAWPETFAKAVIEHSGKTKEIAKFFETVTGATEKIYNDLRLYL
;
A
#
# COMPACT_ATOMS: atom_id res chain seq x y z
N MET A 1 -2.50 -15.56 13.02
CA MET A 1 -1.59 -15.91 14.14
C MET A 1 -2.23 -16.87 15.15
N ARG A 2 -3.39 -16.60 15.77
CA ARG A 2 -4.02 -17.52 16.77
C ARG A 2 -4.31 -18.94 16.24
N GLN A 3 -4.65 -19.13 14.97
CA GLN A 3 -4.90 -20.44 14.38
C GLN A 3 -3.60 -21.26 14.21
N ARG A 4 -2.47 -20.63 13.86
CA ARG A 4 -1.17 -21.32 13.76
C ARG A 4 -0.69 -21.80 15.13
N LEU A 5 -0.82 -20.98 16.19
CA LEU A 5 -0.51 -21.40 17.55
C LEU A 5 -1.34 -22.60 18.01
N LYS A 6 -2.64 -22.63 17.65
CA LYS A 6 -3.50 -23.80 17.94
C LYS A 6 -3.00 -25.07 17.24
N ARG A 7 -2.54 -24.97 15.99
CA ARG A 7 -1.96 -26.10 15.23
C ARG A 7 -0.66 -26.59 15.86
N PHE A 8 0.24 -25.70 16.26
CA PHE A 8 1.48 -26.08 16.93
C PHE A 8 1.23 -26.78 18.28
N ARG A 9 0.29 -26.26 19.07
CA ARG A 9 -0.09 -26.87 20.34
C ARG A 9 -0.76 -28.23 20.15
N ALA A 10 -1.59 -28.40 19.11
CA ALA A 10 -2.20 -29.67 18.73
C ALA A 10 -1.15 -30.69 18.24
N ALA A 11 -0.04 -30.21 17.64
CA ALA A 11 1.10 -31.05 17.25
C ALA A 11 2.07 -31.35 18.42
N GLY A 12 1.72 -31.01 19.67
CA GLY A 12 2.53 -31.35 20.87
C GLY A 12 3.51 -30.27 21.30
N LEU A 13 3.63 -29.15 20.56
CA LEU A 13 4.51 -28.04 20.92
C LEU A 13 3.80 -27.14 21.95
N ARG A 14 3.88 -27.50 23.23
CA ARG A 14 3.13 -26.84 24.31
C ARG A 14 3.67 -25.47 24.69
N ASN A 15 5.00 -25.27 24.62
CA ASN A 15 5.67 -24.00 24.97
C ASN A 15 5.86 -23.13 23.73
N THR A 16 4.74 -22.69 23.15
CA THR A 16 4.76 -21.81 21.97
C THR A 16 4.05 -20.50 22.28
N GLU A 17 4.74 -19.39 21.98
CA GLU A 17 4.20 -18.05 22.05
C GLU A 17 4.25 -17.37 20.68
N SER A 18 3.42 -16.35 20.51
CA SER A 18 3.50 -15.44 19.37
C SER A 18 4.37 -14.25 19.73
N ALA A 19 5.43 -14.04 18.98
CA ALA A 19 6.31 -12.89 19.17
C ALA A 19 5.82 -11.63 18.43
N GLY A 20 4.97 -11.77 17.40
CA GLY A 20 4.61 -10.70 16.47
C GLY A 20 5.08 -11.02 15.05
N ASP A 21 5.26 -10.01 14.24
CA ASP A 21 5.79 -10.13 12.86
C ASP A 21 7.06 -9.29 12.71
N ALA A 22 8.22 -9.95 12.59
CA ALA A 22 9.51 -9.26 12.42
C ALA A 22 9.57 -8.38 11.16
N ARG A 23 8.71 -8.63 10.15
CA ARG A 23 8.57 -7.75 8.97
C ARG A 23 7.98 -6.39 9.34
N ALA A 24 7.08 -6.33 10.32
CA ALA A 24 6.54 -5.07 10.82
C ALA A 24 7.63 -4.22 11.49
N ASP A 25 8.53 -4.86 12.28
CA ASP A 25 9.69 -4.18 12.88
C ASP A 25 10.66 -3.68 11.80
N GLU A 26 10.91 -4.49 10.76
CA GLU A 26 11.74 -4.11 9.62
C GLU A 26 11.15 -2.92 8.86
N ILE A 27 9.83 -2.93 8.61
CA ILE A 27 9.13 -1.83 7.92
C ILE A 27 9.28 -0.54 8.72
N ARG A 28 9.06 -0.58 10.04
CA ARG A 28 9.24 0.60 10.91
C ARG A 28 10.66 1.14 10.84
N SER A 29 11.66 0.29 11.03
CA SER A 29 13.07 0.66 10.97
C SER A 29 13.48 1.19 9.59
N LYS A 30 13.00 0.57 8.51
CA LYS A 30 13.23 1.05 7.16
C LYS A 30 12.58 2.42 6.92
N MET A 31 11.37 2.65 7.41
CA MET A 31 10.68 3.93 7.28
C MET A 31 11.45 5.06 7.96
N GLU A 32 11.88 4.85 9.20
CA GLU A 32 12.70 5.82 9.93
C GLU A 32 13.97 6.16 9.16
N THR A 33 14.64 5.13 8.61
CA THR A 33 15.87 5.29 7.83
C THR A 33 15.60 5.94 6.46
N LEU A 34 14.54 5.57 5.76
CA LEU A 34 14.19 6.10 4.44
C LEU A 34 13.83 7.59 4.49
N LEU A 35 13.08 8.00 5.50
CA LEU A 35 12.71 9.41 5.69
C LEU A 35 13.93 10.30 6.03
N GLN A 36 14.99 9.71 6.57
CA GLN A 36 16.25 10.42 6.85
C GLN A 36 17.17 10.52 5.62
N ARG A 37 16.90 9.77 4.53
CA ARG A 37 17.70 9.83 3.30
C ARG A 37 17.30 11.05 2.47
N PRO A 38 18.22 12.00 2.19
CA PRO A 38 17.91 13.18 1.39
C PRO A 38 17.29 12.84 0.03
N GLU A 39 17.84 11.84 -0.65
CA GLU A 39 17.34 11.38 -1.96
C GLU A 39 15.87 10.92 -1.92
N THR A 40 15.47 10.15 -0.92
CA THR A 40 14.08 9.69 -0.78
C THR A 40 13.14 10.85 -0.49
N SER A 41 13.56 11.76 0.39
CA SER A 41 12.81 12.97 0.73
C SER A 41 12.63 13.89 -0.47
N GLU A 42 13.68 14.10 -1.26
CA GLU A 42 13.64 14.91 -2.49
C GLU A 42 12.66 14.32 -3.52
N LYS A 43 12.75 12.99 -3.77
CA LYS A 43 11.82 12.28 -4.66
C LYS A 43 10.37 12.41 -4.19
N ALA A 44 10.12 12.13 -2.91
CA ALA A 44 8.77 12.22 -2.34
C ALA A 44 8.23 13.65 -2.40
N ASN A 45 9.03 14.65 -2.04
CA ASN A 45 8.64 16.06 -2.11
C ASN A 45 8.31 16.51 -3.53
N ARG A 46 9.10 16.07 -4.52
CA ARG A 46 8.79 16.34 -5.92
C ARG A 46 7.45 15.71 -6.33
N ILE A 47 7.20 14.44 -5.98
CA ILE A 47 5.93 13.77 -6.27
C ILE A 47 4.77 14.53 -5.62
N PHE A 48 4.92 14.94 -4.36
CA PHE A 48 3.90 15.73 -3.66
C PHE A 48 3.65 17.09 -4.31
N SER A 49 4.70 17.73 -4.84
CA SER A 49 4.55 19.01 -5.55
C SER A 49 3.82 18.88 -6.89
N LEU A 50 3.86 17.70 -7.51
CA LEU A 50 3.12 17.39 -8.73
C LEU A 50 1.66 17.00 -8.46
N LEU A 51 1.31 16.65 -7.24
CA LEU A 51 -0.05 16.23 -6.91
C LEU A 51 -0.95 17.43 -6.65
N GLU A 52 -1.94 17.62 -7.50
CA GLU A 52 -3.07 18.48 -7.23
C GLU A 52 -4.08 17.72 -6.35
N LYS A 53 -4.03 17.99 -5.04
CA LYS A 53 -4.87 17.28 -4.08
C LYS A 53 -6.34 17.60 -4.27
N SER A 54 -7.14 16.55 -4.29
CA SER A 54 -8.60 16.60 -4.20
C SER A 54 -9.07 16.23 -2.78
N ARG A 55 -10.37 16.06 -2.59
CA ARG A 55 -10.97 15.70 -1.29
C ARG A 55 -10.48 14.38 -0.73
N ILE A 56 -10.24 13.39 -1.61
CA ILE A 56 -9.72 12.07 -1.26
C ILE A 56 -8.47 11.79 -2.09
N THR A 57 -7.37 11.53 -1.41
CA THR A 57 -6.11 11.15 -2.04
C THR A 57 -5.88 9.65 -1.91
N ILE A 58 -5.72 8.99 -3.05
CA ILE A 58 -5.47 7.55 -3.16
C ILE A 58 -3.97 7.33 -3.38
N VAL A 59 -3.35 6.47 -2.59
CA VAL A 59 -1.99 5.99 -2.91
C VAL A 59 -2.10 4.55 -3.38
N ALA A 60 -1.90 4.34 -4.69
CA ALA A 60 -1.99 3.03 -5.32
C ALA A 60 -0.58 2.47 -5.52
N GLY A 61 -0.17 1.55 -4.64
CA GLY A 61 1.16 0.96 -4.62
C GLY A 61 1.24 -0.40 -5.30
N SER A 62 2.37 -0.66 -5.97
CA SER A 62 2.67 -1.92 -6.66
C SER A 62 1.57 -2.32 -7.64
N THR A 63 1.13 -1.38 -8.46
CA THR A 63 0.06 -1.58 -9.45
C THR A 63 0.53 -2.33 -10.70
N TYR A 64 -0.41 -2.91 -11.43
CA TYR A 64 -0.19 -3.68 -12.66
C TYR A 64 -1.21 -3.29 -13.73
N GLU A 65 -0.94 -3.64 -14.99
CA GLU A 65 -1.86 -3.43 -16.13
C GLU A 65 -3.29 -3.94 -15.88
N THR A 66 -3.44 -4.95 -15.02
CA THR A 66 -4.75 -5.52 -14.67
C THR A 66 -5.61 -4.63 -13.77
N CYS A 67 -5.01 -3.75 -12.96
CA CYS A 67 -5.73 -2.89 -12.02
C CYS A 67 -5.61 -1.39 -12.36
N GLU A 68 -4.61 -0.97 -13.12
CA GLU A 68 -4.38 0.46 -13.43
C GLU A 68 -5.53 1.10 -14.19
N PRO A 69 -6.14 0.46 -15.22
CA PRO A 69 -7.32 1.02 -15.89
C PRO A 69 -8.48 1.31 -14.95
N MET A 70 -8.77 0.41 -14.02
CA MET A 70 -9.81 0.59 -13.02
C MET A 70 -9.58 1.85 -12.18
N ILE A 71 -8.35 2.01 -11.68
CA ILE A 71 -7.97 3.12 -10.80
C ILE A 71 -8.03 4.45 -11.58
N LEU A 72 -7.40 4.49 -12.76
CA LEU A 72 -7.28 5.68 -13.58
C LEU A 72 -8.63 6.17 -14.09
N ASP A 73 -9.48 5.26 -14.58
CA ASP A 73 -10.83 5.60 -15.04
C ASP A 73 -11.72 6.08 -13.89
N ALA A 74 -11.60 5.46 -12.71
CA ALA A 74 -12.34 5.91 -11.53
C ALA A 74 -11.96 7.35 -11.15
N ILE A 75 -10.67 7.70 -11.15
CA ILE A 75 -10.21 9.05 -10.80
C ILE A 75 -10.60 10.06 -11.88
N ALA A 76 -10.51 9.67 -13.17
CA ALA A 76 -10.93 10.53 -14.27
C ALA A 76 -12.42 10.93 -14.16
N ASN A 77 -13.26 9.98 -13.73
CA ASN A 77 -14.71 10.17 -13.59
C ASN A 77 -15.15 10.80 -12.25
N GLN A 78 -14.24 10.91 -11.27
CA GLN A 78 -14.54 11.45 -9.93
C GLN A 78 -13.67 12.68 -9.65
N PRO A 79 -14.23 13.90 -9.71
CA PRO A 79 -13.46 15.13 -9.49
C PRO A 79 -12.93 15.27 -8.06
N ASP A 80 -13.55 14.59 -7.10
CA ASP A 80 -13.14 14.57 -5.69
C ASP A 80 -11.94 13.64 -5.41
N PHE A 81 -11.43 12.92 -6.43
CA PHE A 81 -10.30 12.00 -6.27
C PHE A 81 -9.01 12.56 -6.86
N SER A 82 -7.93 12.36 -6.14
CA SER A 82 -6.55 12.48 -6.65
C SER A 82 -5.78 11.20 -6.31
N ALA A 83 -4.73 10.89 -7.08
CA ALA A 83 -3.95 9.70 -6.82
C ALA A 83 -2.46 9.86 -7.11
N ILE A 84 -1.67 9.13 -6.33
CA ILE A 84 -0.30 8.76 -6.67
C ILE A 84 -0.31 7.28 -7.05
N LEU A 85 -0.02 6.99 -8.31
CA LEU A 85 0.13 5.63 -8.83
C LEU A 85 1.60 5.24 -8.83
N VAL A 86 1.93 4.13 -8.19
CA VAL A 86 3.29 3.59 -8.09
C VAL A 86 3.31 2.21 -8.75
N PRO A 87 3.63 2.12 -10.06
CA PRO A 87 3.65 0.86 -10.78
C PRO A 87 4.65 -0.13 -10.18
N HIS A 88 4.31 -1.42 -10.19
CA HIS A 88 5.25 -2.47 -9.79
C HIS A 88 6.40 -2.61 -10.78
N HIS A 89 6.12 -2.46 -12.06
CA HIS A 89 7.10 -2.44 -13.14
C HIS A 89 7.26 -1.02 -13.68
N ILE A 90 8.49 -0.52 -13.67
CA ILE A 90 8.86 0.79 -14.23
C ILE A 90 9.77 0.64 -15.47
N ASP A 91 9.70 -0.51 -16.13
CA ASP A 91 10.38 -0.71 -17.41
C ASP A 91 9.71 0.07 -18.55
N GLN A 92 10.47 0.30 -19.61
CA GLN A 92 10.04 1.11 -20.74
C GLN A 92 8.75 0.61 -21.40
N LYS A 93 8.54 -0.70 -21.44
CA LYS A 93 7.34 -1.31 -22.05
C LYS A 93 6.10 -0.93 -21.27
N HIS A 94 6.14 -1.13 -19.95
CA HIS A 94 4.99 -0.83 -19.07
C HIS A 94 4.70 0.68 -19.04
N LEU A 95 5.73 1.51 -18.84
CA LEU A 95 5.54 2.96 -18.80
C LEU A 95 5.03 3.53 -20.15
N SER A 96 5.48 2.99 -21.29
CA SER A 96 4.96 3.39 -22.59
C SER A 96 3.50 3.00 -22.77
N TRP A 97 3.11 1.80 -22.33
CA TRP A 97 1.72 1.37 -22.34
C TRP A 97 0.84 2.29 -21.47
N LEU A 98 1.28 2.56 -20.24
CA LEU A 98 0.55 3.40 -19.29
C LEU A 98 0.38 4.83 -19.83
N LYS A 99 1.43 5.40 -20.42
CA LYS A 99 1.39 6.70 -21.06
C LYS A 99 0.39 6.72 -22.23
N SER A 100 0.45 5.73 -23.13
CA SER A 100 -0.49 5.62 -24.25
C SER A 100 -1.94 5.51 -23.75
N TYR A 101 -2.17 4.70 -22.72
CA TYR A 101 -3.51 4.56 -22.12
C TYR A 101 -4.07 5.91 -21.64
N LEU A 102 -3.26 6.69 -20.91
CA LEU A 102 -3.65 7.98 -20.37
C LEU A 102 -3.89 9.02 -21.49
N GLU A 103 -3.03 9.03 -22.50
CA GLU A 103 -3.13 9.95 -23.67
C GLU A 103 -4.36 9.62 -24.53
N ASP A 104 -4.60 8.35 -24.85
CA ASP A 104 -5.75 7.90 -25.67
C ASP A 104 -7.08 8.25 -25.00
N LYS A 105 -7.15 8.14 -23.68
CA LYS A 105 -8.33 8.51 -22.87
C LYS A 105 -8.37 9.99 -22.51
N LYS A 106 -7.36 10.77 -22.86
CA LYS A 106 -7.24 12.20 -22.53
C LYS A 106 -7.34 12.46 -21.02
N ILE A 107 -6.77 11.57 -20.21
CA ILE A 107 -6.72 11.70 -18.76
C ILE A 107 -5.51 12.58 -18.38
N PRO A 108 -5.72 13.76 -17.76
CA PRO A 108 -4.62 14.63 -17.33
C PRO A 108 -3.76 13.92 -16.27
N HIS A 109 -2.45 13.94 -16.45
CA HIS A 109 -1.50 13.22 -15.58
C HIS A 109 -0.11 13.84 -15.58
N ALA A 110 0.67 13.55 -14.55
CA ALA A 110 2.07 13.91 -14.44
C ALA A 110 2.92 12.67 -14.18
N PHE A 111 4.03 12.50 -14.93
CA PHE A 111 5.06 11.54 -14.60
C PHE A 111 6.15 12.20 -13.74
N TYR A 112 6.62 11.50 -12.69
CA TYR A 112 7.70 12.00 -11.85
C TYR A 112 8.98 12.24 -12.65
N SER A 113 9.31 11.38 -13.62
CA SER A 113 10.52 11.49 -14.45
C SER A 113 10.49 12.65 -15.45
N ASP A 114 9.32 13.23 -15.75
CA ASP A 114 9.22 14.38 -16.66
C ASP A 114 9.57 15.68 -15.92
N PRO A 115 10.70 16.35 -16.26
CA PRO A 115 11.09 17.59 -15.61
C PRO A 115 10.14 18.76 -15.93
N SER A 116 9.34 18.66 -16.98
CA SER A 116 8.38 19.68 -17.43
C SER A 116 6.97 19.42 -16.92
N ALA A 117 6.74 18.32 -16.20
CA ALA A 117 5.42 17.97 -15.67
C ALA A 117 4.84 19.09 -14.81
N LYS A 118 3.56 19.37 -15.03
CA LYS A 118 2.76 20.28 -14.19
C LYS A 118 2.00 19.49 -13.14
N SER A 119 1.46 20.21 -12.16
CA SER A 119 0.62 19.60 -11.13
C SER A 119 -0.68 19.07 -11.76
N GLU A 120 -1.02 17.83 -11.40
CA GLU A 120 -2.19 17.12 -11.87
C GLU A 120 -2.78 16.25 -10.75
N ARG A 121 -4.06 15.88 -10.88
CA ARG A 121 -4.73 15.00 -9.91
C ARG A 121 -4.22 13.55 -9.95
N ILE A 122 -3.57 13.14 -11.04
CA ILE A 122 -2.93 11.82 -11.18
C ILE A 122 -1.43 12.02 -11.36
N VAL A 123 -0.66 11.47 -10.44
CA VAL A 123 0.81 11.45 -10.50
C VAL A 123 1.30 10.03 -10.62
N ILE A 124 2.07 9.74 -11.66
CA ILE A 124 2.75 8.46 -11.85
C ILE A 124 4.14 8.58 -11.23
N ALA A 125 4.38 7.84 -10.16
CA ALA A 125 5.68 7.79 -9.49
C ALA A 125 6.54 6.69 -10.12
N ASP A 126 7.07 6.96 -11.30
CA ASP A 126 7.93 6.07 -12.08
C ASP A 126 9.37 6.04 -11.55
N THR A 127 9.51 5.83 -10.25
CA THR A 127 10.78 5.73 -9.52
C THR A 127 10.70 4.71 -8.40
N LEU A 128 11.85 4.16 -7.98
CA LEU A 128 11.92 3.15 -6.92
C LEU A 128 12.21 3.77 -5.54
N GLY A 129 11.76 3.05 -4.49
CA GLY A 129 12.16 3.30 -3.11
C GLY A 129 11.39 4.42 -2.39
N VAL A 130 10.32 4.97 -3.00
CA VAL A 130 9.56 6.10 -2.43
C VAL A 130 8.19 5.69 -1.87
N LEU A 131 7.63 4.56 -2.30
CA LEU A 131 6.26 4.15 -1.98
C LEU A 131 5.94 4.20 -0.48
N PRO A 132 6.78 3.69 0.44
CA PRO A 132 6.47 3.77 1.86
C PRO A 132 6.28 5.20 2.36
N ALA A 133 7.07 6.17 1.86
CA ALA A 133 6.94 7.58 2.22
C ALA A 133 5.69 8.22 1.61
N LEU A 134 5.24 7.77 0.44
CA LEU A 134 4.07 8.32 -0.24
C LEU A 134 2.76 8.01 0.48
N TYR A 135 2.66 6.88 1.20
CA TYR A 135 1.46 6.53 1.96
C TYR A 135 1.08 7.57 3.03
N GLN A 136 2.03 8.37 3.52
CA GLN A 136 1.73 9.43 4.49
C GLN A 136 0.71 10.48 3.98
N THR A 137 0.64 10.69 2.65
CA THR A 137 -0.25 11.71 2.05
C THR A 137 -1.63 11.18 1.69
N GLY A 138 -1.82 9.86 1.66
CA GLY A 138 -3.09 9.22 1.26
C GLY A 138 -4.17 9.29 2.34
N ASP A 139 -5.40 9.16 1.91
CA ASP A 139 -6.58 8.90 2.75
C ASP A 139 -7.00 7.43 2.69
N ILE A 140 -6.60 6.74 1.61
CA ILE A 140 -6.81 5.32 1.38
C ILE A 140 -5.66 4.79 0.51
N ALA A 141 -5.30 3.52 0.73
CA ALA A 141 -4.32 2.83 -0.09
C ALA A 141 -5.00 1.79 -1.00
N PHE A 142 -4.51 1.65 -2.22
CA PHE A 142 -4.69 0.43 -3.01
C PHE A 142 -3.37 -0.34 -3.04
N VAL A 143 -3.42 -1.64 -2.75
CA VAL A 143 -2.24 -2.50 -2.79
C VAL A 143 -2.43 -3.53 -3.90
N GLY A 144 -1.56 -3.46 -4.91
CA GLY A 144 -1.58 -4.33 -6.08
C GLY A 144 -1.20 -5.78 -5.78
N GLY A 145 -1.20 -6.60 -6.83
CA GLY A 145 -0.90 -8.03 -6.78
C GLY A 145 -2.10 -8.92 -6.47
N GLY A 146 -3.17 -8.37 -5.90
CA GLY A 146 -4.37 -9.14 -5.58
C GLY A 146 -5.15 -9.64 -6.80
N PHE A 147 -5.01 -9.03 -7.95
CA PHE A 147 -5.54 -9.52 -9.23
C PHE A 147 -4.57 -10.45 -9.96
N GLU A 148 -3.29 -10.46 -9.58
CA GLU A 148 -2.21 -11.32 -10.09
C GLU A 148 -2.01 -12.58 -9.25
N GLY A 149 -2.89 -12.83 -8.26
CA GLY A 149 -2.87 -14.03 -7.43
C GLY A 149 -2.12 -13.89 -6.10
N LYS A 150 -1.41 -12.77 -5.85
CA LYS A 150 -0.67 -12.55 -4.60
C LYS A 150 -0.58 -11.06 -4.25
N ILE A 151 -1.22 -10.66 -3.14
CA ILE A 151 -1.14 -9.28 -2.64
C ILE A 151 0.29 -8.91 -2.21
N HIS A 152 0.66 -7.65 -2.45
CA HIS A 152 1.88 -7.05 -1.94
C HIS A 152 1.76 -6.66 -0.45
N ASN A 153 2.74 -5.89 0.04
CA ASN A 153 2.84 -5.54 1.45
C ASN A 153 1.73 -4.58 1.91
N VAL A 154 0.88 -5.02 2.83
CA VAL A 154 -0.22 -4.22 3.42
C VAL A 154 0.17 -3.53 4.72
N LEU A 155 1.33 -3.88 5.31
CA LEU A 155 1.79 -3.28 6.56
C LEU A 155 2.35 -1.86 6.36
N GLU A 156 2.87 -1.55 5.17
CA GLU A 156 3.35 -0.19 4.87
C GLU A 156 2.21 0.85 4.95
N PRO A 157 1.07 0.70 4.26
CA PRO A 157 -0.06 1.62 4.44
C PRO A 157 -0.66 1.55 5.85
N ALA A 158 -0.67 0.38 6.51
CA ALA A 158 -1.18 0.23 7.87
C ALA A 158 -0.37 1.04 8.89
N LEU A 159 0.96 1.16 8.72
CA LEU A 159 1.80 2.04 9.54
C LEU A 159 1.29 3.49 9.56
N HIS A 160 0.75 3.95 8.43
CA HIS A 160 0.18 5.29 8.29
C HIS A 160 -1.31 5.38 8.66
N GLY A 161 -1.91 4.31 9.14
CA GLY A 161 -3.32 4.25 9.51
C GLY A 161 -4.29 4.23 8.32
N LEU A 162 -3.81 3.86 7.12
CA LEU A 162 -4.63 3.83 5.92
C LEU A 162 -5.45 2.55 5.80
N PRO A 163 -6.76 2.64 5.51
CA PRO A 163 -7.52 1.50 5.01
C PRO A 163 -6.98 1.07 3.64
N VAL A 164 -7.09 -0.23 3.36
CA VAL A 164 -6.50 -0.85 2.17
C VAL A 164 -7.57 -1.44 1.27
N LEU A 165 -7.54 -1.08 -0.01
CA LEU A 165 -8.24 -1.78 -1.09
C LEU A 165 -7.27 -2.73 -1.79
N SER A 166 -7.75 -3.88 -2.24
CA SER A 166 -6.96 -4.84 -3.02
C SER A 166 -7.84 -5.69 -3.93
N GLY A 167 -7.23 -6.45 -4.85
CA GLY A 167 -7.90 -7.54 -5.56
C GLY A 167 -8.18 -8.74 -4.63
N PRO A 168 -8.86 -9.79 -5.14
CA PRO A 168 -9.41 -10.88 -4.32
C PRO A 168 -8.35 -11.81 -3.72
N ALA A 169 -7.15 -11.91 -4.29
CA ALA A 169 -6.11 -12.84 -3.85
C ALA A 169 -5.23 -12.24 -2.74
N PHE A 170 -5.78 -12.05 -1.54
CA PHE A 170 -5.05 -11.54 -0.37
C PHE A 170 -4.76 -12.62 0.70
N ARG A 171 -5.34 -13.81 0.58
CA ARG A 171 -5.26 -14.88 1.60
C ARG A 171 -3.89 -15.57 1.70
N ASN A 172 -2.94 -15.19 0.87
CA ASN A 172 -1.53 -15.61 0.95
C ASN A 172 -0.74 -14.84 2.04
N SER A 173 -1.33 -13.79 2.64
CA SER A 173 -0.72 -12.95 3.65
C SER A 173 -1.55 -13.00 4.94
N ASP A 174 -0.93 -13.45 6.05
CA ASP A 174 -1.62 -13.54 7.34
C ASP A 174 -2.04 -12.16 7.86
N GLU A 175 -1.23 -11.14 7.63
CA GLU A 175 -1.50 -9.75 7.98
C GLU A 175 -2.68 -9.18 7.17
N ALA A 176 -2.76 -9.50 5.87
CA ALA A 176 -3.88 -9.08 5.03
C ALA A 176 -5.19 -9.76 5.48
N ILE A 177 -5.13 -11.04 5.86
CA ILE A 177 -6.30 -11.76 6.45
C ILE A 177 -6.75 -11.07 7.74
N GLN A 178 -5.82 -10.75 8.64
CA GLN A 178 -6.15 -10.08 9.90
C GLN A 178 -6.73 -8.67 9.67
N MET A 179 -6.17 -7.90 8.74
CA MET A 179 -6.72 -6.59 8.37
C MET A 179 -8.12 -6.72 7.79
N HIS A 180 -8.37 -7.73 6.96
CA HIS A 180 -9.68 -7.99 6.39
C HIS A 180 -10.70 -8.37 7.47
N GLU A 181 -10.36 -9.28 8.39
CA GLU A 181 -11.20 -9.68 9.51
C GLU A 181 -11.56 -8.51 10.46
N GLN A 182 -10.70 -7.50 10.54
CA GLN A 182 -10.92 -6.31 11.36
C GLN A 182 -11.58 -5.14 10.61
N GLY A 183 -11.90 -5.32 9.32
CA GLY A 183 -12.50 -4.26 8.51
C GLY A 183 -11.53 -3.14 8.11
N PHE A 184 -10.25 -3.45 7.95
CA PHE A 184 -9.20 -2.52 7.53
C PHE A 184 -8.71 -2.78 6.10
N LEU A 185 -9.00 -3.97 5.56
CA LEU A 185 -8.76 -4.34 4.17
C LEU A 185 -10.07 -4.74 3.51
N PHE A 186 -10.33 -4.18 2.34
CA PHE A 186 -11.53 -4.39 1.55
C PHE A 186 -11.13 -4.96 0.18
N SER A 187 -11.63 -6.14 -0.11
CA SER A 187 -11.31 -6.87 -1.34
C SER A 187 -12.31 -6.54 -2.44
N LEU A 188 -11.80 -6.17 -3.60
CA LEU A 188 -12.58 -5.99 -4.83
C LEU A 188 -12.58 -7.30 -5.60
N GLU A 189 -13.75 -7.82 -5.94
CA GLU A 189 -13.90 -9.07 -6.71
C GLU A 189 -13.49 -8.87 -8.17
N TYR A 190 -13.81 -7.69 -8.73
CA TYR A 190 -13.55 -7.34 -10.12
C TYR A 190 -12.87 -5.97 -10.21
N ALA A 191 -12.03 -5.79 -11.23
CA ALA A 191 -11.34 -4.53 -11.52
C ALA A 191 -12.24 -3.55 -12.30
N TRP A 192 -13.37 -3.15 -11.72
CA TRP A 192 -14.30 -2.20 -12.31
C TRP A 192 -14.19 -0.80 -11.68
N PRO A 193 -14.12 0.27 -12.48
CA PRO A 193 -13.96 1.64 -11.99
C PRO A 193 -15.04 2.07 -10.99
N GLU A 194 -16.30 1.69 -11.24
CA GLU A 194 -17.43 2.06 -10.38
C GLU A 194 -17.37 1.38 -9.02
N THR A 195 -16.95 0.09 -9.00
CA THR A 195 -16.77 -0.66 -7.75
C THR A 195 -15.63 -0.09 -6.93
N PHE A 196 -14.52 0.27 -7.60
CA PHE A 196 -13.39 0.93 -6.96
C PHE A 196 -13.79 2.29 -6.38
N ALA A 197 -14.45 3.15 -7.19
CA ALA A 197 -14.88 4.48 -6.74
C ALA A 197 -15.82 4.41 -5.53
N LYS A 198 -16.78 3.47 -5.54
CA LYS A 198 -17.68 3.22 -4.41
C LYS A 198 -16.90 2.83 -3.16
N ALA A 199 -15.98 1.88 -3.27
CA ALA A 199 -15.16 1.42 -2.14
C ALA A 199 -14.26 2.55 -1.59
N VAL A 200 -13.70 3.41 -2.46
CA VAL A 200 -12.94 4.59 -2.03
C VAL A 200 -13.80 5.54 -1.21
N ILE A 201 -15.01 5.87 -1.67
CA ILE A 201 -15.95 6.77 -0.94
C ILE A 201 -16.33 6.18 0.42
N GLU A 202 -16.63 4.88 0.45
CA GLU A 202 -17.14 4.19 1.65
C GLU A 202 -16.06 4.03 2.72
N HIS A 203 -14.79 3.81 2.33
CA HIS A 203 -13.75 3.37 3.24
C HIS A 203 -12.58 4.36 3.40
N SER A 204 -12.57 5.50 2.69
CA SER A 204 -11.48 6.47 2.84
C SER A 204 -11.46 7.12 4.22
N GLY A 205 -10.25 7.42 4.70
CA GLY A 205 -9.99 8.11 5.95
C GLY A 205 -9.05 7.34 6.87
N LYS A 206 -7.99 8.01 7.32
CA LYS A 206 -7.04 7.43 8.27
C LYS A 206 -7.71 7.14 9.60
N THR A 207 -7.44 5.97 10.18
CA THR A 207 -7.95 5.60 11.49
C THR A 207 -6.82 5.27 12.46
N LYS A 208 -7.01 5.67 13.73
CA LYS A 208 -6.08 5.30 14.80
C LYS A 208 -6.12 3.79 15.09
N GLU A 209 -7.22 3.14 14.78
CA GLU A 209 -7.41 1.70 14.93
C GLU A 209 -6.49 0.90 14.02
N ILE A 210 -6.30 1.34 12.75
CA ILE A 210 -5.36 0.71 11.81
C ILE A 210 -3.92 0.93 12.27
N ALA A 211 -3.57 2.13 12.72
CA ALA A 211 -2.25 2.39 13.28
C ALA A 211 -1.99 1.54 14.54
N LYS A 212 -2.99 1.39 15.44
CA LYS A 212 -2.91 0.47 16.58
C LYS A 212 -2.76 -0.98 16.15
N PHE A 213 -3.45 -1.41 15.09
CA PHE A 213 -3.25 -2.76 14.55
C PHE A 213 -1.78 -2.98 14.18
N PHE A 214 -1.15 -2.03 13.47
CA PHE A 214 0.26 -2.11 13.15
C PHE A 214 1.13 -2.28 14.40
N GLU A 215 0.85 -1.52 15.48
CA GLU A 215 1.55 -1.66 16.76
C GLU A 215 1.41 -3.06 17.37
N THR A 216 0.26 -3.73 17.19
CA THR A 216 0.05 -5.08 17.75
C THR A 216 0.86 -6.17 17.06
N VAL A 217 1.34 -5.92 15.84
CA VAL A 217 2.16 -6.88 15.08
C VAL A 217 3.66 -6.58 15.15
N THR A 218 4.06 -5.44 15.72
CA THR A 218 5.46 -5.06 15.97
C THR A 218 6.01 -5.63 17.30
N GLY A 219 7.31 -5.44 17.54
CA GLY A 219 8.00 -5.87 18.75
C GLY A 219 8.45 -7.34 18.75
N ALA A 220 8.29 -8.04 17.63
CA ALA A 220 8.70 -9.45 17.50
C ALA A 220 10.21 -9.62 17.67
N THR A 221 11.01 -8.75 17.06
CA THR A 221 12.47 -8.81 17.08
C THR A 221 13.01 -8.65 18.50
N GLU A 222 12.51 -7.66 19.24
CA GLU A 222 12.92 -7.41 20.63
C GLU A 222 12.53 -8.57 21.55
N LYS A 223 11.30 -9.07 21.42
CA LYS A 223 10.81 -10.19 22.19
C LYS A 223 11.65 -11.45 21.96
N ILE A 224 11.93 -11.80 20.69
CA ILE A 224 12.75 -12.95 20.33
C ILE A 224 14.17 -12.79 20.89
N TYR A 225 14.75 -11.58 20.75
CA TYR A 225 16.09 -11.30 21.27
C TYR A 225 16.17 -11.48 22.80
N ASN A 226 15.20 -10.94 23.54
CA ASN A 226 15.14 -11.04 24.99
C ASN A 226 14.95 -12.51 25.45
N ASP A 227 14.10 -13.27 24.76
CA ASP A 227 13.91 -14.69 25.05
C ASP A 227 15.19 -15.50 24.81
N LEU A 228 15.88 -15.27 23.69
CA LEU A 228 17.17 -15.97 23.38
C LEU A 228 18.27 -15.60 24.35
N ARG A 229 18.35 -14.35 24.82
CA ARG A 229 19.36 -13.89 25.77
C ARG A 229 19.31 -14.62 27.13
N LEU A 230 18.14 -15.18 27.47
CA LEU A 230 18.01 -15.98 28.71
C LEU A 230 18.69 -17.34 28.61
N TYR A 231 19.08 -17.79 27.40
CA TYR A 231 19.75 -19.09 27.16
C TYR A 231 21.22 -18.94 26.76
N LEU A 232 21.74 -17.72 26.61
CA LEU A 232 23.14 -17.40 26.33
C LEU A 232 23.86 -16.97 27.62
#